data_187dd2c353803531b34d4c9965950d2f
#
_entry.id   187dd2c353803531b34d4c9965950d2f
#
_cell.length_a   1.000
_cell.length_b   1.000
_cell.length_c   1.000
_cell.angle_alpha   90.00
_cell.angle_beta   90.00
_cell.angle_gamma   90.00
#
_symmetry.space_group_name_H-M   'P 1'
#
loop_
_entity.id
_entity.type
_entity.pdbx_description
1 polymer ?
#
loop_
_entity_poly.entity_id
_entity_poly.type
_entity_poly.pdbx_seq_one_letter_code
_entity_poly.pdbx_strand_id
1 'polypeptide(L)'
;MNDNLINSLEYTVSELSTSIKRIIEDNFDYIRLKAEVGRVSKPKSGHIYLDLKDDTSVISGIIWKGSVNKLNILPEEGLEVVCTGKVTTYAGQSKYQIIIENIDSNFFSLKKDL
;
A
#
# COMPACT_ATOMS: atom_id res chain seq x y z
N MET A 1 -24.68 -24.07 -10.74
CA MET A 1 -24.80 -23.50 -10.84
C MET A 1 -24.81 -22.44 -10.62
N ASN A 2 -24.72 -22.01 -10.01
CA ASN A 2 -24.60 -20.89 -9.79
C ASN A 2 -23.72 -20.14 -10.51
N ASP A 3 -22.68 -20.69 -11.13
CA ASP A 3 -21.75 -20.00 -11.93
C ASP A 3 -22.38 -19.26 -13.05
N ASN A 4 -23.35 -19.81 -13.67
CA ASN A 4 -24.06 -19.12 -14.73
C ASN A 4 -24.81 -17.94 -14.22
N LEU A 5 -25.36 -18.04 -13.04
CA LEU A 5 -26.00 -16.91 -12.47
C LEU A 5 -25.05 -15.81 -12.18
N ILE A 6 -23.89 -16.14 -11.63
CA ILE A 6 -22.88 -15.16 -11.32
C ILE A 6 -22.41 -14.47 -12.59
N ASN A 7 -22.21 -15.22 -13.64
CA ASN A 7 -21.73 -14.67 -14.89
C ASN A 7 -22.78 -13.80 -15.58
N SER A 8 -24.05 -14.05 -15.28
CA SER A 8 -25.10 -13.27 -15.91
C SER A 8 -25.47 -12.03 -15.10
N LEU A 9 -24.92 -11.87 -13.91
CA LEU A 9 -25.22 -10.70 -13.10
C LEU A 9 -24.52 -9.48 -13.66
N GLU A 10 -25.21 -8.38 -13.59
CA GLU A 10 -24.62 -7.12 -13.93
C GLU A 10 -24.15 -6.44 -12.67
N TYR A 11 -23.00 -5.79 -12.74
CA TYR A 11 -22.47 -5.02 -11.63
C TYR A 11 -22.69 -3.54 -11.90
N THR A 12 -22.95 -2.78 -10.87
CA THR A 12 -22.68 -1.35 -10.92
C THR A 12 -21.19 -1.17 -10.70
N VAL A 13 -20.68 0.01 -11.02
CA VAL A 13 -19.26 0.30 -10.77
C VAL A 13 -18.94 0.14 -9.29
N SER A 14 -19.83 0.63 -8.42
CA SER A 14 -19.63 0.52 -6.97
C SER A 14 -19.60 -0.92 -6.50
N GLU A 15 -20.46 -1.75 -7.04
CA GLU A 15 -20.50 -3.18 -6.67
C GLU A 15 -19.22 -3.88 -7.08
N LEU A 16 -18.77 -3.62 -8.30
CA LEU A 16 -17.52 -4.23 -8.77
C LEU A 16 -16.34 -3.74 -7.94
N SER A 17 -16.24 -2.44 -7.71
CA SER A 17 -15.17 -1.87 -6.91
C SER A 17 -15.14 -2.44 -5.50
N THR A 18 -16.30 -2.60 -4.89
CA THR A 18 -16.41 -3.18 -3.55
C THR A 18 -15.96 -4.63 -3.52
N SER A 19 -16.34 -5.40 -4.55
CA SER A 19 -15.93 -6.80 -4.64
C SER A 19 -14.43 -6.94 -4.80
N ILE A 20 -13.83 -6.10 -5.65
CA ILE A 20 -12.38 -6.11 -5.85
C ILE A 20 -11.68 -5.72 -4.56
N LYS A 21 -12.17 -4.68 -3.88
CA LYS A 21 -11.60 -4.23 -2.62
C LYS A 21 -11.56 -5.36 -1.59
N ARG A 22 -12.66 -6.10 -1.49
CA ARG A 22 -12.73 -7.20 -0.52
C ARG A 22 -11.70 -8.27 -0.83
N ILE A 23 -11.54 -8.63 -2.10
CA ILE A 23 -10.56 -9.64 -2.50
C ILE A 23 -9.14 -9.17 -2.19
N ILE A 24 -8.85 -7.91 -2.51
CA ILE A 24 -7.53 -7.35 -2.24
C ILE A 24 -7.26 -7.33 -0.74
N GLU A 25 -8.20 -6.84 0.05
CA GLU A 25 -8.01 -6.74 1.50
C GLU A 25 -7.87 -8.10 2.17
N ASP A 26 -8.61 -9.09 1.69
CA ASP A 26 -8.54 -10.43 2.26
C ASP A 26 -7.24 -11.14 1.94
N ASN A 27 -6.62 -10.80 0.82
CA ASN A 27 -5.40 -11.50 0.38
C ASN A 27 -4.12 -10.76 0.70
N PHE A 28 -4.20 -9.46 0.98
CA PHE A 28 -3.02 -8.63 1.27
C PHE A 28 -3.21 -7.84 2.55
N ASP A 29 -3.67 -8.52 3.59
CA ASP A 29 -3.93 -7.89 4.87
C ASP A 29 -2.67 -7.75 5.73
N TYR A 30 -1.60 -8.41 5.35
CA TYR A 30 -0.30 -8.23 5.99
C TYR A 30 0.79 -8.56 4.98
N ILE A 31 1.54 -7.55 4.58
CA ILE A 31 2.65 -7.75 3.64
C ILE A 31 3.88 -7.00 4.12
N ARG A 32 5.02 -7.44 3.63
CA ARG A 32 6.28 -6.74 3.78
C ARG A 32 6.73 -6.35 2.38
N LEU A 33 6.88 -5.06 2.14
CA LEU A 33 7.20 -4.53 0.83
C LEU A 33 8.57 -3.89 0.86
N LYS A 34 9.49 -4.42 0.05
CA LYS A 34 10.80 -3.84 -0.13
C LYS A 34 10.70 -2.80 -1.25
N ALA A 35 11.15 -1.59 -1.00
CA ALA A 35 11.00 -0.51 -1.97
C ALA A 35 11.96 0.63 -1.67
N GLU A 36 12.11 1.50 -2.66
CA GLU A 36 12.75 2.79 -2.47
C GLU A 36 11.67 3.83 -2.28
N VAL A 37 11.86 4.73 -1.32
CA VAL A 37 10.92 5.82 -1.09
C VAL A 37 11.09 6.85 -2.20
N GLY A 38 10.00 7.16 -2.88
CA GLY A 38 9.95 8.24 -3.86
C GLY A 38 9.51 9.53 -3.20
N ARG A 39 8.53 10.19 -3.83
CA ARG A 39 8.02 11.46 -3.32
C ARG A 39 7.33 11.26 -1.98
N VAL A 40 7.53 12.22 -1.07
CA VAL A 40 6.88 12.20 0.25
C VAL A 40 6.13 13.50 0.42
N SER A 41 4.88 13.42 0.88
CA SER A 41 4.04 14.58 1.14
C SER A 41 3.53 14.50 2.57
N LYS A 42 3.68 15.59 3.32
CA LYS A 42 3.28 15.67 4.72
C LYS A 42 2.31 16.83 4.91
N PRO A 43 1.03 16.66 4.55
CA PRO A 43 0.06 17.74 4.69
C PRO A 43 -0.24 18.03 6.17
N LYS A 44 -0.93 19.13 6.40
CA LYS A 44 -1.26 19.57 7.76
C LYS A 44 -2.15 18.58 8.51
N SER A 45 -2.83 17.70 7.79
CA SER A 45 -3.65 16.67 8.43
C SER A 45 -2.83 15.75 9.34
N GLY A 46 -1.53 15.68 9.13
CA GLY A 46 -0.65 14.80 9.90
C GLY A 46 -0.44 13.43 9.29
N HIS A 47 -1.21 13.06 8.27
CA HIS A 47 -0.95 11.83 7.51
C HIS A 47 0.27 12.03 6.64
N ILE A 48 0.93 10.94 6.25
CA ILE A 48 2.06 10.99 5.32
C ILE A 48 1.68 10.17 4.10
N TYR A 49 1.82 10.80 2.93
CA TYR A 49 1.60 10.13 1.64
C TYR A 49 2.94 9.99 0.95
N LEU A 50 3.20 8.84 0.37
CA LEU A 50 4.48 8.62 -0.29
C LEU A 50 4.32 7.66 -1.45
N ASP A 51 5.30 7.70 -2.36
CA ASP A 51 5.43 6.72 -3.41
C ASP A 51 6.46 5.71 -2.99
N LEU A 52 6.19 4.45 -3.25
CA LEU A 52 7.13 3.35 -3.05
C LEU A 52 7.41 2.74 -4.41
N LYS A 53 8.66 2.60 -4.75
CA LYS A 53 9.01 2.21 -6.11
C LYS A 53 10.16 1.22 -6.16
N ASP A 54 10.26 0.56 -7.30
CA ASP A 54 11.44 -0.19 -7.70
C ASP A 54 11.78 0.24 -9.13
N ASP A 55 12.57 -0.54 -9.84
CA ASP A 55 13.04 -0.13 -11.17
C ASP A 55 11.93 0.02 -12.18
N THR A 56 10.82 -0.65 -12.00
CA THR A 56 9.78 -0.71 -13.03
C THR A 56 8.40 -0.28 -12.58
N SER A 57 8.17 -0.14 -11.28
CA SER A 57 6.81 0.02 -10.77
C SER A 57 6.74 0.95 -9.57
N VAL A 58 5.57 1.51 -9.37
CA VAL A 58 5.31 2.44 -8.27
C VAL A 58 3.97 2.06 -7.63
N ILE A 59 3.92 2.09 -6.32
CA ILE A 59 2.67 1.98 -5.58
C ILE A 59 2.57 3.14 -4.60
N SER A 60 1.36 3.67 -4.44
CA SER A 60 1.11 4.71 -3.46
C SER A 60 1.01 4.12 -2.07
N GLY A 61 1.56 4.82 -1.10
CA GLY A 61 1.45 4.44 0.30
C GLY A 61 0.89 5.56 1.13
N ILE A 62 0.26 5.20 2.23
CA ILE A 62 -0.21 6.18 3.20
C ILE A 62 0.15 5.70 4.60
N ILE A 63 0.60 6.63 5.44
CA ILE A 63 0.78 6.40 6.87
C ILE A 63 -0.22 7.29 7.56
N TRP A 64 -1.19 6.67 8.23
CA TRP A 64 -2.17 7.43 8.98
C TRP A 64 -1.50 8.16 10.13
N LYS A 65 -2.00 9.33 10.43
CA LYS A 65 -1.49 10.19 11.49
C LYS A 65 -1.22 9.43 12.79
N GLY A 66 -2.13 8.55 13.18
CA GLY A 66 -1.98 7.79 14.43
C GLY A 66 -0.84 6.79 14.43
N SER A 67 -0.31 6.44 13.27
CA SER A 67 0.80 5.49 13.14
C SER A 67 2.15 6.17 12.99
N VAL A 68 2.19 7.48 12.71
CA VAL A 68 3.44 8.17 12.42
C VAL A 68 4.43 8.06 13.56
N ASN A 69 3.97 8.21 14.79
CA ASN A 69 4.84 8.16 15.96
C ASN A 69 5.33 6.76 16.29
N LYS A 70 4.75 5.75 15.68
CA LYS A 70 5.11 4.35 15.93
C LYS A 70 6.11 3.82 14.92
N LEU A 71 6.45 4.60 13.91
CA LEU A 71 7.38 4.16 12.86
C LEU A 71 8.78 4.02 13.43
N ASN A 72 9.50 2.98 13.00
CA ASN A 72 10.88 2.82 13.39
C ASN A 72 11.76 3.87 12.73
N ILE A 73 11.43 4.23 11.49
CA ILE A 73 12.12 5.32 10.81
C ILE A 73 11.08 6.14 10.05
N LEU A 74 11.38 7.42 9.84
CA LEU A 74 10.54 8.28 9.02
C LEU A 74 10.92 8.12 7.55
N PRO A 75 9.96 8.16 6.64
CA PRO A 75 10.28 8.02 5.23
C PRO A 75 10.94 9.30 4.70
N GLU A 76 12.01 9.10 3.95
CA GLU A 76 12.68 10.19 3.24
C GLU A 76 12.97 9.72 1.83
N GLU A 77 12.83 10.62 0.89
CA GLU A 77 13.04 10.31 -0.52
C GLU A 77 14.43 9.72 -0.73
N GLY A 78 14.49 8.63 -1.47
CA GLY A 78 15.74 7.94 -1.77
C GLY A 78 16.11 6.81 -0.84
N LEU A 79 15.45 6.68 0.31
CA LEU A 79 15.78 5.60 1.24
C LEU A 79 15.23 4.26 0.73
N GLU A 80 16.03 3.21 0.90
CA GLU A 80 15.55 1.86 0.70
C GLU A 80 14.99 1.33 2.01
N VAL A 81 13.77 0.85 1.95
CA VAL A 81 13.01 0.48 3.14
C VAL A 81 12.30 -0.84 2.95
N VAL A 82 11.86 -1.41 4.07
CA VAL A 82 10.88 -2.48 4.08
C VAL A 82 9.68 -1.96 4.83
N CYS A 83 8.56 -1.83 4.12
CA CYS A 83 7.31 -1.39 4.72
C CYS A 83 6.47 -2.58 5.09
N THR A 84 5.85 -2.51 6.25
CA THR A 84 4.87 -3.51 6.68
C THR A 84 3.50 -2.85 6.65
N GLY A 85 2.52 -3.54 6.10
CA GLY A 85 1.19 -2.96 6.02
C GLY A 85 0.23 -3.85 5.27
N LYS A 86 -0.86 -3.25 4.83
CA LYS A 86 -1.91 -3.96 4.11
C LYS A 86 -2.31 -3.17 2.88
N VAL A 87 -2.79 -3.87 1.87
CA VAL A 87 -3.22 -3.24 0.64
C VAL A 87 -4.72 -3.03 0.69
N THR A 88 -5.17 -1.88 0.22
CA THR A 88 -6.59 -1.56 0.09
C THR A 88 -6.81 -0.78 -1.20
N THR A 89 -8.05 -0.47 -1.50
CA THR A 89 -8.38 0.38 -2.64
C THR A 89 -8.97 1.68 -2.15
N TYR A 90 -8.82 2.74 -2.96
CA TYR A 90 -9.53 3.98 -2.70
C TYR A 90 -10.99 3.81 -3.02
N ALA A 91 -11.84 4.28 -2.13
CA ALA A 91 -13.26 4.39 -2.44
C ALA A 91 -13.43 5.40 -3.56
N GLY A 92 -14.17 5.05 -4.57
CA GLY A 92 -14.51 5.96 -5.66
C GLY A 92 -13.54 6.03 -6.82
N GLN A 93 -12.36 5.45 -6.72
CA GLN A 93 -11.39 5.53 -7.82
C GLN A 93 -10.83 4.20 -8.28
N SER A 94 -11.11 3.11 -7.61
CA SER A 94 -10.62 1.77 -8.00
C SER A 94 -9.10 1.70 -8.17
N LYS A 95 -8.39 2.42 -7.34
CA LYS A 95 -6.92 2.36 -7.27
C LYS A 95 -6.53 1.66 -6.00
N TYR A 96 -5.44 0.91 -6.03
CA TYR A 96 -4.98 0.28 -4.80
C TYR A 96 -3.77 1.03 -4.24
N GLN A 97 -3.58 0.88 -2.94
CA GLN A 97 -2.50 1.52 -2.21
C GLN A 97 -2.14 0.67 -1.00
N ILE A 98 -0.99 0.92 -0.43
CA ILE A 98 -0.61 0.23 0.80
C ILE A 98 -0.79 1.18 1.99
N ILE A 99 -1.49 0.68 3.01
CA ILE A 99 -1.58 1.39 4.29
C ILE A 99 -0.41 0.89 5.11
N ILE A 100 0.55 1.76 5.35
CA ILE A 100 1.81 1.42 5.98
C ILE A 100 1.67 1.50 7.49
N GLU A 101 2.02 0.42 8.17
CA GLU A 101 1.97 0.36 9.63
C GLU A 101 3.34 0.54 10.24
N ASN A 102 4.39 0.15 9.53
CA ASN A 102 5.74 0.34 9.99
C ASN A 102 6.72 0.41 8.82
N ILE A 103 7.83 1.06 9.03
CA ILE A 103 8.92 1.19 8.06
C ILE A 103 10.22 0.84 8.77
N ASP A 104 10.98 -0.07 8.17
CA ASP A 104 12.32 -0.41 8.62
C ASP A 104 13.31 -0.11 7.52
N SER A 105 14.55 0.14 7.87
CA SER A 105 15.59 0.30 6.86
C SER A 105 15.85 -1.04 6.19
N ASN A 106 16.27 -0.99 4.92
CA ASN A 106 16.64 -2.19 4.19
C ASN A 106 18.12 -2.54 4.44
N PHE A 107 18.48 -2.55 5.71
CA PHE A 107 19.86 -2.67 6.14
C PHE A 107 20.47 -4.02 5.80
N PHE A 108 19.68 -5.08 5.87
CA PHE A 108 20.17 -6.42 5.59
C PHE A 108 20.56 -6.63 4.13
N SER A 109 19.87 -5.96 3.21
CA SER A 109 20.24 -6.03 1.81
C SER A 109 21.62 -5.41 1.57
N LEU A 110 21.89 -4.31 2.23
CA LEU A 110 23.22 -3.68 2.11
C LEU A 110 24.30 -4.58 2.64
N LYS A 111 24.06 -5.27 3.75
CA LYS A 111 25.03 -6.18 4.31
C LYS A 111 25.31 -7.37 3.41
N LYS A 112 24.31 -7.86 2.71
CA LYS A 112 24.50 -8.97 1.80
C LYS A 112 25.37 -8.60 0.62
N ASP A 113 25.32 -7.37 0.22
CA ASP A 113 26.08 -6.89 -0.92
C ASP A 113 27.56 -6.64 -0.57
N LEU A 114 27.87 -6.64 0.68
CA LEU A 114 29.24 -6.50 1.13
C LEU A 114 29.92 -7.83 1.23
#